data_237f4de5cf29649cdb37a2b59f2bbfa0
#
_entry.id   237f4de5cf29649cdb37a2b59f2bbfa0
#
_cell.length_a   1.000
_cell.length_b   1.000
_cell.length_c   1.000
_cell.angle_alpha   90.00
_cell.angle_beta   90.00
_cell.angle_gamma   90.00
#
_symmetry.space_group_name_H-M   'P 1'
#
loop_
_entity.id
_entity.type
_entity.pdbx_description
1 polymer ?
#
loop_
_entity_poly.entity_id
_entity_poly.type
_entity_poly.pdbx_seq_one_letter_code
_entity_poly.pdbx_strand_id
1 'polypeptide(L)'
;MDNSFQLDQVIENQTFSGNMLAKEYEACEFNYCNFEGIDLVSIQFINCSFMGCNLTNCKVKNTAFKEVSFTDCKILGVNFSVCNPFLLELVFTRCTLDLCSFYKLKLKGIVINNCSLKNVDFVEANLQDAVFENCDFYGSAFERTNLERADLTTSRNFSLDPELNIIKK
;
A
#
# COMPACT_ATOMS: atom_id res chain seq x y z
N MET A 1 27.49 17.45 -1.15
CA MET A 1 27.18 16.01 -1.20
C MET A 1 25.79 15.90 -1.81
N ASP A 2 25.66 15.10 -2.84
CA ASP A 2 24.38 14.88 -3.50
C ASP A 2 23.49 14.06 -2.55
N ASN A 3 22.52 14.72 -1.94
CA ASN A 3 21.59 14.10 -0.97
C ASN A 3 20.43 13.38 -1.69
N SER A 4 20.59 13.08 -2.99
CA SER A 4 19.51 12.51 -3.80
C SER A 4 19.27 11.02 -3.53
N PHE A 5 20.21 10.32 -2.90
CA PHE A 5 20.18 8.89 -2.64
C PHE A 5 20.54 8.57 -1.18
N GLN A 6 19.77 7.65 -0.58
CA GLN A 6 20.02 7.11 0.75
C GLN A 6 20.06 5.59 0.69
N LEU A 7 21.07 4.98 1.30
CA LEU A 7 21.29 3.53 1.34
C LEU A 7 21.50 3.06 2.77
N ASP A 8 20.88 1.94 3.13
CA ASP A 8 21.07 1.25 4.44
C ASP A 8 20.90 2.19 5.65
N GLN A 9 19.91 3.11 5.58
CA GLN A 9 19.67 4.05 6.68
C GLN A 9 18.51 3.58 7.56
N VAL A 10 18.69 3.75 8.88
CA VAL A 10 17.60 3.65 9.85
C VAL A 10 17.18 5.06 10.25
N ILE A 11 15.94 5.42 9.95
CA ILE A 11 15.35 6.75 10.17
C ILE A 11 14.25 6.59 11.20
N GLU A 12 14.41 7.19 12.38
CA GLU A 12 13.50 6.96 13.50
C GLU A 12 12.89 8.26 14.05
N ASN A 13 11.62 8.16 14.45
CA ASN A 13 10.90 9.19 15.19
C ASN A 13 10.93 10.59 14.52
N GLN A 14 11.05 10.63 13.19
CA GLN A 14 11.07 11.89 12.46
C GLN A 14 9.67 12.31 12.04
N THR A 15 9.40 13.62 12.15
CA THR A 15 8.25 14.26 11.50
C THR A 15 8.77 15.00 10.28
N PHE A 16 8.35 14.52 9.11
CA PHE A 16 8.70 15.20 7.86
C PHE A 16 7.82 16.42 7.65
N SER A 17 8.41 17.49 7.10
CA SER A 17 7.70 18.71 6.70
C SER A 17 8.27 19.21 5.38
N GLY A 18 7.42 19.44 4.40
CA GLY A 18 7.84 19.82 3.05
C GLY A 18 8.29 18.64 2.21
N ASN A 19 9.41 18.76 1.50
CA ASN A 19 9.91 17.71 0.61
C ASN A 19 10.84 16.75 1.33
N MET A 20 10.80 15.47 0.94
CA MET A 20 11.79 14.48 1.32
C MET A 20 13.19 14.90 0.86
N LEU A 21 14.21 14.57 1.67
CA LEU A 21 15.59 14.96 1.39
C LEU A 21 16.18 14.25 0.17
N ALA A 22 15.82 12.96 -0.04
CA ALA A 22 16.34 12.18 -1.15
C ALA A 22 15.24 11.85 -2.17
N LYS A 23 15.67 11.52 -3.39
CA LYS A 23 14.80 11.04 -4.47
C LYS A 23 14.71 9.52 -4.50
N GLU A 24 15.67 8.85 -3.87
CA GLU A 24 15.73 7.40 -3.81
C GLU A 24 16.21 6.94 -2.43
N TYR A 25 15.51 5.94 -1.91
CA TYR A 25 15.83 5.24 -0.67
C TYR A 25 15.94 3.76 -0.99
N GLU A 26 17.09 3.15 -0.70
CA GLU A 26 17.33 1.72 -0.89
C GLU A 26 17.74 1.07 0.43
N ALA A 27 17.14 -0.07 0.75
CA ALA A 27 17.37 -0.81 1.99
C ALA A 27 17.23 0.05 3.26
N CYS A 28 16.33 1.05 3.24
CA CYS A 28 16.12 1.96 4.36
C CYS A 28 14.96 1.50 5.24
N GLU A 29 15.09 1.75 6.54
CA GLU A 29 14.05 1.49 7.53
C GLU A 29 13.52 2.82 8.08
N PHE A 30 12.20 2.99 8.02
CA PHE A 30 11.51 4.14 8.62
C PHE A 30 10.70 3.66 9.82
N ASN A 31 11.13 4.03 11.02
CA ASN A 31 10.52 3.59 12.25
C ASN A 31 9.84 4.75 12.98
N TYR A 32 8.53 4.64 13.22
CA TYR A 32 7.72 5.62 13.96
C TYR A 32 7.79 7.05 13.39
N CYS A 33 7.91 7.14 12.07
CA CYS A 33 7.99 8.43 11.37
C CYS A 33 6.61 8.96 11.00
N ASN A 34 6.48 10.28 11.00
CA ASN A 34 5.26 10.95 10.55
C ASN A 34 5.44 11.57 9.17
N PHE A 35 4.70 11.04 8.20
CA PHE A 35 4.64 11.51 6.80
C PHE A 35 3.30 12.14 6.46
N GLU A 36 2.45 12.45 7.44
CA GLU A 36 1.09 12.93 7.16
C GLU A 36 1.07 14.10 6.18
N GLY A 37 0.34 13.93 5.07
CA GLY A 37 0.19 14.94 4.02
C GLY A 37 1.44 15.21 3.19
N ILE A 38 2.53 14.48 3.39
CA ILE A 38 3.80 14.69 2.69
C ILE A 38 3.67 14.35 1.20
N ASP A 39 4.39 15.12 0.40
CA ASP A 39 4.54 14.90 -1.04
C ASP A 39 5.71 13.94 -1.29
N LEU A 40 5.37 12.68 -1.64
CA LEU A 40 6.31 11.62 -2.00
C LEU A 40 6.41 11.46 -3.53
N VAL A 41 5.90 12.42 -4.29
CA VAL A 41 5.85 12.35 -5.76
C VAL A 41 7.21 12.08 -6.37
N SER A 42 7.27 11.04 -7.22
CA SER A 42 8.47 10.61 -7.94
C SER A 42 9.65 10.16 -7.05
N ILE A 43 9.42 9.86 -5.79
CA ILE A 43 10.42 9.22 -4.94
C ILE A 43 10.44 7.71 -5.21
N GLN A 44 11.59 7.10 -5.09
CA GLN A 44 11.75 5.67 -5.19
C GLN A 44 12.08 5.08 -3.80
N PHE A 45 11.30 4.07 -3.41
CA PHE A 45 11.59 3.22 -2.25
C PHE A 45 11.86 1.81 -2.76
N ILE A 46 13.07 1.29 -2.53
CA ILE A 46 13.53 -0.01 -3.00
C ILE A 46 13.97 -0.82 -1.78
N ASN A 47 13.35 -1.98 -1.56
CA ASN A 47 13.63 -2.84 -0.42
C ASN A 47 13.58 -2.09 0.92
N CYS A 48 12.58 -1.21 1.08
CA CYS A 48 12.40 -0.39 2.27
C CYS A 48 11.31 -0.95 3.19
N SER A 49 11.45 -0.67 4.49
CA SER A 49 10.42 -0.99 5.48
C SER A 49 9.93 0.25 6.21
N PHE A 50 8.62 0.26 6.49
CA PHE A 50 7.96 1.27 7.31
C PHE A 50 7.31 0.58 8.51
N MET A 51 7.70 0.95 9.72
CA MET A 51 7.16 0.41 10.96
C MET A 51 6.57 1.53 11.82
N GLY A 52 5.31 1.38 12.23
CA GLY A 52 4.64 2.33 13.12
C GLY A 52 4.50 3.75 12.54
N CYS A 53 4.58 3.90 11.22
CA CYS A 53 4.56 5.19 10.55
C CYS A 53 3.13 5.69 10.27
N ASN A 54 2.97 7.02 10.23
CA ASN A 54 1.76 7.67 9.76
C ASN A 54 1.97 8.22 8.34
N LEU A 55 1.30 7.62 7.35
CA LEU A 55 1.32 8.05 5.95
C LEU A 55 -0.05 8.61 5.50
N THR A 56 -0.88 9.06 6.43
CA THR A 56 -2.20 9.61 6.12
C THR A 56 -2.11 10.72 5.06
N ASN A 57 -2.91 10.59 3.99
CA ASN A 57 -3.01 11.57 2.90
C ASN A 57 -1.69 11.90 2.18
N CYS A 58 -0.68 11.03 2.23
CA CYS A 58 0.52 11.18 1.40
C CYS A 58 0.16 11.22 -0.08
N LYS A 59 0.89 12.05 -0.84
CA LYS A 59 0.78 12.10 -2.30
C LYS A 59 1.83 11.19 -2.92
N VAL A 60 1.39 10.16 -3.62
CA VAL A 60 2.27 9.10 -4.17
C VAL A 60 2.28 9.03 -5.69
N LYS A 61 1.96 10.14 -6.37
CA LYS A 61 1.99 10.17 -7.84
C LYS A 61 3.38 9.82 -8.37
N ASN A 62 3.45 8.80 -9.22
CA ASN A 62 4.69 8.29 -9.80
C ASN A 62 5.75 7.85 -8.76
N THR A 63 5.36 7.65 -7.49
CA THR A 63 6.23 7.07 -6.46
C THR A 63 6.44 5.59 -6.78
N ALA A 64 7.68 5.13 -6.76
CA ALA A 64 7.98 3.71 -6.95
C ALA A 64 8.09 3.01 -5.59
N PHE A 65 7.38 1.89 -5.44
CA PHE A 65 7.45 1.00 -4.29
C PHE A 65 7.88 -0.38 -4.78
N LYS A 66 9.15 -0.70 -4.63
CA LYS A 66 9.74 -1.98 -5.06
C LYS A 66 10.16 -2.77 -3.83
N GLU A 67 9.52 -3.90 -3.58
CA GLU A 67 9.77 -4.73 -2.38
C GLU A 67 9.65 -3.90 -1.08
N VAL A 68 8.49 -3.22 -0.90
CA VAL A 68 8.25 -2.35 0.26
C VAL A 68 7.25 -2.97 1.21
N SER A 69 7.61 -3.00 2.50
CA SER A 69 6.75 -3.50 3.57
C SER A 69 6.29 -2.40 4.52
N PHE A 70 5.02 -2.50 4.94
CA PHE A 70 4.42 -1.64 5.94
C PHE A 70 3.92 -2.49 7.10
N THR A 71 4.35 -2.17 8.32
CA THR A 71 3.95 -2.87 9.55
C THR A 71 3.48 -1.87 10.59
N ASP A 72 2.33 -2.12 11.21
CA ASP A 72 1.72 -1.25 12.23
C ASP A 72 1.55 0.22 11.77
N CYS A 73 1.34 0.43 10.47
CA CYS A 73 1.24 1.77 9.89
C CYS A 73 -0.20 2.26 9.78
N LYS A 74 -0.37 3.59 9.90
CA LYS A 74 -1.60 4.28 9.57
C LYS A 74 -1.46 4.89 8.17
N ILE A 75 -2.26 4.38 7.22
CA ILE A 75 -2.19 4.76 5.80
C ILE A 75 -3.61 5.11 5.32
N LEU A 76 -4.14 6.25 5.79
CA LEU A 76 -5.50 6.66 5.46
C LEU A 76 -5.54 7.51 4.20
N GLY A 77 -6.48 7.22 3.29
CA GLY A 77 -6.77 8.08 2.14
C GLY A 77 -5.65 8.21 1.11
N VAL A 78 -4.71 7.27 1.07
CA VAL A 78 -3.63 7.27 0.08
C VAL A 78 -4.14 6.67 -1.24
N ASN A 79 -3.93 7.39 -2.33
CA ASN A 79 -4.28 6.91 -3.67
C ASN A 79 -3.08 6.21 -4.32
N PHE A 80 -2.96 4.89 -4.12
CA PHE A 80 -1.90 4.09 -4.75
C PHE A 80 -2.09 3.92 -6.25
N SER A 81 -3.29 4.16 -6.80
CA SER A 81 -3.57 3.97 -8.23
C SER A 81 -2.72 4.86 -9.15
N VAL A 82 -2.15 5.93 -8.60
CA VAL A 82 -1.31 6.88 -9.33
C VAL A 82 0.19 6.66 -9.11
N CYS A 83 0.58 5.66 -8.32
CA CYS A 83 1.98 5.33 -8.12
C CYS A 83 2.60 4.73 -9.39
N ASN A 84 3.92 4.62 -9.41
CA ASN A 84 4.62 3.97 -10.52
C ASN A 84 4.34 2.45 -10.47
N PRO A 85 3.70 1.86 -11.49
CA PRO A 85 3.35 0.44 -11.49
C PRO A 85 4.54 -0.49 -11.80
N PHE A 86 5.69 0.06 -12.17
CA PHE A 86 6.86 -0.75 -12.55
C PHE A 86 7.49 -1.40 -11.32
N LEU A 87 7.51 -2.72 -11.29
CA LEU A 87 7.98 -3.56 -10.17
C LEU A 87 7.30 -3.21 -8.83
N LEU A 88 6.02 -2.81 -8.90
CA LEU A 88 5.23 -2.53 -7.71
C LEU A 88 5.07 -3.80 -6.87
N GLU A 89 5.64 -3.79 -5.68
CA GLU A 89 5.52 -4.89 -4.72
C GLU A 89 5.35 -4.32 -3.31
N LEU A 90 4.21 -4.64 -2.71
CA LEU A 90 3.75 -4.12 -1.42
C LEU A 90 3.34 -5.27 -0.50
N VAL A 91 3.71 -5.17 0.76
CA VAL A 91 3.22 -6.04 1.83
C VAL A 91 2.68 -5.18 2.97
N PHE A 92 1.49 -5.49 3.47
CA PHE A 92 0.88 -4.78 4.58
C PHE A 92 0.57 -5.74 5.74
N THR A 93 1.03 -5.40 6.94
CA THR A 93 0.78 -6.18 8.15
C THR A 93 0.32 -5.28 9.29
N ARG A 94 -0.83 -5.55 9.87
CA ARG A 94 -1.45 -4.78 10.96
C ARG A 94 -1.57 -3.28 10.68
N CYS A 95 -1.90 -2.94 9.44
CA CYS A 95 -2.06 -1.56 8.98
C CYS A 95 -3.53 -1.12 8.94
N THR A 96 -3.75 0.18 9.03
CA THR A 96 -5.02 0.81 8.68
C THR A 96 -4.90 1.43 7.30
N LEU A 97 -5.61 0.86 6.31
CA LEU A 97 -5.60 1.25 4.90
C LEU A 97 -6.94 1.87 4.46
N ASP A 98 -7.74 2.33 5.43
CA ASP A 98 -9.08 2.82 5.15
C ASP A 98 -9.04 4.00 4.16
N LEU A 99 -10.03 4.05 3.27
CA LEU A 99 -10.17 5.09 2.24
C LEU A 99 -9.04 5.13 1.20
N CYS A 100 -8.18 4.12 1.13
CA CYS A 100 -7.16 4.01 0.08
C CYS A 100 -7.78 3.61 -1.27
N SER A 101 -7.07 3.91 -2.35
CA SER A 101 -7.43 3.43 -3.69
C SER A 101 -6.32 2.61 -4.30
N PHE A 102 -6.68 1.41 -4.76
CA PHE A 102 -5.86 0.50 -5.57
C PHE A 102 -6.49 0.30 -6.96
N TYR A 103 -7.27 1.27 -7.40
CA TYR A 103 -7.99 1.25 -8.68
C TYR A 103 -7.06 0.87 -9.84
N LYS A 104 -7.45 -0.13 -10.62
CA LYS A 104 -6.71 -0.65 -11.80
C LYS A 104 -5.29 -1.16 -11.55
N LEU A 105 -4.84 -1.27 -10.32
CA LEU A 105 -3.49 -1.78 -10.04
C LEU A 105 -3.37 -3.28 -10.29
N LYS A 106 -2.18 -3.68 -10.75
CA LYS A 106 -1.76 -5.07 -10.89
C LYS A 106 -1.10 -5.52 -9.59
N LEU A 107 -1.87 -6.17 -8.71
CA LEU A 107 -1.47 -6.59 -7.37
C LEU A 107 -1.54 -8.11 -7.23
N LYS A 108 -1.17 -8.83 -8.30
CA LYS A 108 -1.16 -10.29 -8.28
C LYS A 108 -0.27 -10.80 -7.15
N GLY A 109 -0.83 -11.67 -6.31
CA GLY A 109 -0.11 -12.27 -5.20
C GLY A 109 0.18 -11.33 -4.03
N ILE A 110 -0.45 -10.16 -3.97
CA ILE A 110 -0.29 -9.25 -2.82
C ILE A 110 -0.68 -9.95 -1.52
N VAL A 111 0.07 -9.67 -0.45
CA VAL A 111 -0.19 -10.18 0.90
C VAL A 111 -0.58 -9.03 1.82
N ILE A 112 -1.78 -9.11 2.40
CA ILE A 112 -2.30 -8.12 3.34
C ILE A 112 -2.85 -8.86 4.56
N ASN A 113 -2.22 -8.67 5.72
CA ASN A 113 -2.51 -9.42 6.92
C ASN A 113 -2.95 -8.52 8.09
N ASN A 114 -4.05 -8.88 8.75
CA ASN A 114 -4.56 -8.22 9.94
C ASN A 114 -4.79 -6.71 9.76
N CYS A 115 -5.30 -6.31 8.58
CA CYS A 115 -5.48 -4.90 8.22
C CYS A 115 -6.94 -4.47 8.24
N SER A 116 -7.15 -3.17 8.52
CA SER A 116 -8.40 -2.49 8.22
C SER A 116 -8.36 -1.99 6.77
N LEU A 117 -9.36 -2.39 5.99
CA LEU A 117 -9.53 -2.05 4.56
C LEU A 117 -10.91 -1.46 4.32
N LYS A 118 -11.36 -0.54 5.19
CA LYS A 118 -12.70 0.03 5.10
C LYS A 118 -12.78 1.10 4.02
N ASN A 119 -13.84 1.00 3.20
CA ASN A 119 -14.09 1.92 2.09
C ASN A 119 -12.89 2.05 1.13
N VAL A 120 -12.19 0.94 0.90
CA VAL A 120 -11.06 0.87 -0.06
C VAL A 120 -11.60 0.61 -1.46
N ASP A 121 -10.99 1.24 -2.44
CA ASP A 121 -11.34 1.07 -3.86
C ASP A 121 -10.40 0.04 -4.52
N PHE A 122 -10.94 -1.15 -4.82
CA PHE A 122 -10.28 -2.21 -5.60
C PHE A 122 -10.87 -2.38 -7.01
N VAL A 123 -11.69 -1.43 -7.47
CA VAL A 123 -12.35 -1.50 -8.78
C VAL A 123 -11.30 -1.70 -9.88
N GLU A 124 -11.54 -2.67 -10.77
CA GLU A 124 -10.67 -3.06 -11.88
C GLU A 124 -9.25 -3.51 -11.47
N ALA A 125 -8.98 -3.73 -10.19
CA ALA A 125 -7.68 -4.23 -9.72
C ALA A 125 -7.49 -5.71 -10.10
N ASN A 126 -6.24 -6.11 -10.33
CA ASN A 126 -5.89 -7.53 -10.45
C ASN A 126 -5.34 -8.04 -9.12
N LEU A 127 -6.18 -8.78 -8.40
CA LEU A 127 -5.90 -9.42 -7.10
C LEU A 127 -5.77 -10.94 -7.24
N GLN A 128 -5.43 -11.43 -8.43
CA GLN A 128 -5.21 -12.86 -8.65
C GLN A 128 -4.16 -13.39 -7.67
N ASP A 129 -4.41 -14.56 -7.08
CA ASP A 129 -3.53 -15.19 -6.10
C ASP A 129 -3.25 -14.34 -4.84
N ALA A 130 -4.00 -13.25 -4.58
CA ALA A 130 -3.85 -12.41 -3.40
C ALA A 130 -4.22 -13.16 -2.11
N VAL A 131 -3.53 -12.84 -1.02
CA VAL A 131 -3.85 -13.38 0.32
C VAL A 131 -4.25 -12.24 1.25
N PHE A 132 -5.48 -12.33 1.76
CA PHE A 132 -6.03 -11.40 2.75
C PHE A 132 -6.35 -12.16 4.04
N GLU A 133 -5.49 -12.07 5.02
CA GLU A 133 -5.65 -12.75 6.30
C GLU A 133 -6.20 -11.80 7.36
N ASN A 134 -7.36 -12.15 7.95
CA ASN A 134 -8.00 -11.38 9.02
C ASN A 134 -8.24 -9.89 8.69
N CYS A 135 -8.61 -9.57 7.45
CA CYS A 135 -8.88 -8.21 7.01
C CYS A 135 -10.36 -7.83 7.15
N ASP A 136 -10.63 -6.54 7.35
CA ASP A 136 -11.97 -5.96 7.42
C ASP A 136 -12.25 -5.06 6.21
N PHE A 137 -13.13 -5.52 5.31
CA PHE A 137 -13.46 -4.85 4.04
C PHE A 137 -14.75 -4.02 4.08
N TYR A 138 -15.21 -3.61 5.25
CA TYR A 138 -16.48 -2.89 5.34
C TYR A 138 -16.52 -1.69 4.37
N GLY A 139 -17.52 -1.70 3.46
CA GLY A 139 -17.71 -0.64 2.47
C GLY A 139 -16.72 -0.61 1.31
N SER A 140 -15.81 -1.59 1.20
CA SER A 140 -14.87 -1.65 0.08
C SER A 140 -15.53 -2.07 -1.22
N ALA A 141 -15.05 -1.49 -2.32
CA ALA A 141 -15.60 -1.68 -3.65
C ALA A 141 -14.79 -2.68 -4.46
N PHE A 142 -15.49 -3.69 -5.01
CA PHE A 142 -14.96 -4.68 -5.95
C PHE A 142 -15.88 -4.73 -7.16
N GLU A 143 -15.46 -4.17 -8.26
CA GLU A 143 -16.19 -4.18 -9.52
C GLU A 143 -15.20 -4.39 -10.66
N ARG A 144 -15.45 -5.35 -11.54
CA ARG A 144 -14.53 -5.80 -12.57
C ARG A 144 -13.14 -6.18 -12.01
N THR A 145 -13.10 -6.59 -10.75
CA THR A 145 -11.88 -6.98 -10.05
C THR A 145 -11.56 -8.45 -10.35
N ASN A 146 -10.30 -8.76 -10.66
CA ASN A 146 -9.86 -10.14 -10.80
C ASN A 146 -9.44 -10.70 -9.43
N LEU A 147 -10.26 -11.61 -8.89
CA LEU A 147 -10.07 -12.30 -7.62
C LEU A 147 -9.78 -13.81 -7.82
N GLU A 148 -9.32 -14.20 -9.01
CA GLU A 148 -9.01 -15.60 -9.30
C GLU A 148 -8.00 -16.15 -8.30
N ARG A 149 -8.35 -17.22 -7.58
CA ARG A 149 -7.57 -17.86 -6.51
C ARG A 149 -7.16 -16.91 -5.37
N ALA A 150 -7.83 -15.78 -5.19
CA ALA A 150 -7.60 -14.94 -4.03
C ALA A 150 -8.17 -15.62 -2.77
N ASP A 151 -7.41 -15.57 -1.67
CA ASP A 151 -7.83 -16.10 -0.38
C ASP A 151 -8.33 -14.97 0.53
N LEU A 152 -9.63 -14.97 0.81
CA LEU A 152 -10.30 -14.08 1.77
C LEU A 152 -10.95 -14.90 2.91
N THR A 153 -10.59 -16.17 3.09
CA THR A 153 -11.34 -17.11 3.95
C THR A 153 -11.41 -16.68 5.42
N THR A 154 -10.43 -15.95 5.92
CA THR A 154 -10.41 -15.44 7.30
C THR A 154 -10.84 -13.98 7.40
N SER A 155 -11.13 -13.33 6.27
CA SER A 155 -11.52 -11.92 6.21
C SER A 155 -13.05 -11.75 6.30
N ARG A 156 -13.49 -10.52 6.58
CA ARG A 156 -14.90 -10.23 6.85
C ARG A 156 -15.38 -8.96 6.16
N ASN A 157 -16.72 -8.81 6.14
CA ASN A 157 -17.43 -7.61 5.67
C ASN A 157 -17.18 -7.26 4.19
N PHE A 158 -16.70 -8.22 3.38
CA PHE A 158 -16.62 -8.01 1.92
C PHE A 158 -17.97 -8.32 1.27
N SER A 159 -18.27 -7.58 0.21
CA SER A 159 -19.43 -7.83 -0.65
C SER A 159 -18.90 -8.01 -2.08
N LEU A 160 -19.04 -9.24 -2.58
CA LEU A 160 -18.57 -9.63 -3.92
C LEU A 160 -19.76 -10.06 -4.77
N ASP A 161 -19.95 -9.39 -5.89
CA ASP A 161 -20.90 -9.82 -6.91
C ASP A 161 -20.17 -10.69 -7.95
N PRO A 162 -20.49 -12.00 -8.05
CA PRO A 162 -19.85 -12.90 -9.01
C PRO A 162 -20.11 -12.55 -10.49
N GLU A 163 -21.15 -11.79 -10.77
CA GLU A 163 -21.45 -11.34 -12.15
C GLU A 163 -20.58 -10.16 -12.57
N LEU A 164 -20.13 -9.38 -11.59
CA LEU A 164 -19.32 -8.19 -11.82
C LEU A 164 -17.82 -8.43 -11.64
N ASN A 165 -17.41 -9.58 -11.08
CA ASN A 165 -16.03 -9.87 -10.74
C ASN A 165 -15.57 -11.22 -11.29
N ILE A 166 -14.25 -11.39 -11.47
CA ILE A 166 -13.68 -12.67 -11.87
C ILE A 166 -13.33 -13.44 -10.60
N ILE A 167 -14.19 -14.43 -10.26
CA ILE A 167 -14.03 -15.27 -9.06
C ILE A 167 -13.95 -16.72 -9.54
N LYS A 168 -12.72 -17.24 -9.67
CA LYS A 168 -12.46 -18.64 -10.02
C LYS A 168 -11.56 -19.27 -8.97
N LYS A 169 -11.91 -20.50 -8.59
CA LYS A 169 -11.09 -21.32 -7.69
C LYS A 169 -9.86 -21.89 -8.40
#